data_c90377843f1aaca0b15a71ccb6e90cae
#
_entry.id   c90377843f1aaca0b15a71ccb6e90cae
#
_cell.length_a   1.000
_cell.length_b   1.000
_cell.length_c   1.000
_cell.angle_alpha   90.00
_cell.angle_beta   90.00
_cell.angle_gamma   90.00
#
_symmetry.space_group_name_H-M   'P 1'
#
loop_
_entity.id
_entity.type
_entity.pdbx_description
1 polymer ?
#
loop_
_entity_poly.entity_id
_entity_poly.type
_entity_poly.pdbx_seq_one_letter_code
_entity_poly.pdbx_strand_id
1 'polypeptide(L)'
;MTVKTQHSNVVSDFVLDAVATSASAAMRVPRLRKHVMNRLFNELEQSYENHTGDPDQLRHEKWFGRHLVPVVDRVIEERPASARAVIRFLATWASDIRRRNKYRKEGVVTPTTVVIEPTARCNFNCPGCYAKSTGKGADLSYEHLVQIVEEVIDMGVSLITISGGEPFLREKEDQVLTRLARRFDSRGFLVYTNGALIDEETIDRMAEVGNIFPAISVEGYEHETDARRGSGVYRHTRKVRQMLRERGLMSGFSATVTRENCNSICTDDFLELRMQEGDVFGWFFLLQPIGRSPRTDLMITSEQRARLRRTVNRWRLENRPIFLGDFWNDGHLVGGCIAGGRAYFHIYADGNISPCVFSPVSCGNIMDIINGDSEYSSLDDLVQNNPVFRQYRTEQKKIKDRARPCLLIDHPEAFRRVAQLDACQPAKNMAPGYVDGEIAEAVDQIAEEWRKTVPQLEPIGADSEEGE
;
A
#
# COMPACT_ATOMS: atom_id res chain seq x y z
N MET A 1 -14.56 19.28 21.75
CA MET A 1 -13.43 19.24 22.72
C MET A 1 -12.17 19.07 21.92
N THR A 2 -11.46 20.14 21.71
CA THR A 2 -10.21 20.20 20.93
C THR A 2 -9.09 19.64 21.79
N VAL A 3 -8.65 18.43 21.53
CA VAL A 3 -7.43 17.89 22.15
C VAL A 3 -6.23 18.46 21.40
N LYS A 4 -5.72 19.58 21.88
CA LYS A 4 -4.38 20.02 21.52
C LYS A 4 -3.41 19.00 22.09
N THR A 5 -2.87 18.13 21.27
CA THR A 5 -1.74 17.29 21.63
C THR A 5 -0.48 18.16 21.70
N GLN A 6 -0.02 18.39 22.91
CA GLN A 6 1.30 18.94 23.20
C GLN A 6 2.37 17.98 22.64
N HIS A 7 3.36 18.59 22.04
CA HIS A 7 4.65 18.09 21.59
C HIS A 7 5.07 16.71 22.12
N SER A 8 5.45 15.83 21.19
CA SER A 8 6.17 14.59 21.46
C SER A 8 7.31 14.86 22.44
N ASN A 9 7.29 14.17 23.56
CA ASN A 9 8.31 14.27 24.57
C ASN A 9 9.67 13.84 23.99
N VAL A 10 10.64 14.73 23.94
CA VAL A 10 12.05 14.47 23.59
C VAL A 10 12.62 13.27 24.38
N VAL A 11 12.12 13.02 25.59
CA VAL A 11 12.46 11.85 26.42
C VAL A 11 11.91 10.55 25.80
N SER A 12 10.78 10.58 25.10
CA SER A 12 10.22 9.42 24.41
C SER A 12 11.07 9.02 23.20
N ASP A 13 11.57 9.98 22.44
CA ASP A 13 12.39 9.72 21.26
C ASP A 13 13.79 9.21 21.64
N PHE A 14 14.38 9.72 22.72
CA PHE A 14 15.65 9.23 23.24
C PHE A 14 15.53 7.81 23.81
N VAL A 15 14.42 7.47 24.48
CA VAL A 15 14.16 6.12 24.97
C VAL A 15 13.88 5.17 23.80
N LEU A 16 13.14 5.60 22.77
CA LEU A 16 12.91 4.83 21.55
C LEU A 16 14.23 4.61 20.77
N ASP A 17 15.11 5.59 20.71
CA ASP A 17 16.44 5.47 20.11
C ASP A 17 17.37 4.56 20.91
N ALA A 18 17.36 4.64 22.23
CA ALA A 18 18.13 3.75 23.10
C ALA A 18 17.59 2.32 23.03
N VAL A 19 16.27 2.13 22.99
CA VAL A 19 15.62 0.82 22.79
C VAL A 19 15.86 0.31 21.37
N ALA A 20 15.76 1.14 20.35
CA ALA A 20 16.06 0.77 18.97
C ALA A 20 17.54 0.44 18.76
N THR A 21 18.45 1.12 19.45
CA THR A 21 19.88 0.83 19.41
C THR A 21 20.22 -0.45 20.16
N SER A 22 19.64 -0.66 21.33
CA SER A 22 19.79 -1.90 22.12
C SER A 22 19.07 -3.08 21.45
N ALA A 23 17.88 -2.85 20.91
CA ALA A 23 17.14 -3.83 20.09
C ALA A 23 17.89 -4.13 18.78
N SER A 24 18.55 -3.15 18.16
CA SER A 24 19.34 -3.36 16.94
C SER A 24 20.50 -4.33 17.18
N ALA A 25 21.17 -4.26 18.34
CA ALA A 25 22.19 -5.23 18.70
C ALA A 25 21.60 -6.61 19.00
N ALA A 26 20.48 -6.66 19.73
CA ALA A 26 19.75 -7.89 20.02
C ALA A 26 19.15 -8.55 18.75
N MET A 27 18.66 -7.73 17.83
CA MET A 27 18.08 -8.19 16.56
C MET A 27 19.13 -8.77 15.59
N ARG A 28 20.41 -8.46 15.78
CA ARG A 28 21.52 -9.12 15.05
C ARG A 28 21.80 -10.55 15.53
N VAL A 29 21.32 -10.92 16.75
CA VAL A 29 21.47 -12.27 17.28
C VAL A 29 20.21 -13.08 16.90
N PRO A 30 20.28 -14.13 16.07
CA PRO A 30 19.11 -14.83 15.52
C PRO A 30 18.11 -15.32 16.56
N ARG A 31 18.60 -15.88 17.70
CA ARG A 31 17.73 -16.36 18.80
C ARG A 31 16.97 -15.22 19.49
N LEU A 32 17.64 -14.09 19.74
CA LEU A 32 17.01 -12.92 20.35
C LEU A 32 16.04 -12.26 19.37
N ARG A 33 16.40 -12.16 18.08
CA ARG A 33 15.52 -11.65 17.02
C ARG A 33 14.22 -12.45 16.95
N LYS A 34 14.32 -13.78 16.86
CA LYS A 34 13.13 -14.65 16.85
C LYS A 34 12.25 -14.44 18.08
N HIS A 35 12.84 -14.27 19.27
CA HIS A 35 12.11 -14.00 20.49
C HIS A 35 11.39 -12.65 20.45
N VAL A 36 12.08 -11.59 20.03
CA VAL A 36 11.50 -10.24 19.90
C VAL A 36 10.38 -10.22 18.85
N MET A 37 10.60 -10.85 17.70
CA MET A 37 9.59 -10.93 16.64
C MET A 37 8.36 -11.73 17.10
N ASN A 38 8.54 -12.87 17.72
CA ASN A 38 7.42 -13.64 18.27
C ASN A 38 6.64 -12.83 19.32
N ARG A 39 7.33 -12.11 20.20
CA ARG A 39 6.65 -11.26 21.20
C ARG A 39 5.88 -10.13 20.53
N LEU A 40 6.48 -9.46 19.51
CA LEU A 40 5.80 -8.42 18.72
C LEU A 40 4.55 -8.97 18.04
N PHE A 41 4.65 -10.13 17.38
CA PHE A 41 3.50 -10.74 16.72
C PHE A 41 2.46 -11.25 17.72
N ASN A 42 2.85 -11.78 18.88
CA ASN A 42 1.89 -12.13 19.94
C ASN A 42 1.15 -10.89 20.48
N GLU A 43 1.83 -9.76 20.66
CA GLU A 43 1.18 -8.51 21.05
C GLU A 43 0.22 -8.00 19.96
N LEU A 44 0.59 -8.16 18.68
CA LEU A 44 -0.28 -7.90 17.54
C LEU A 44 -1.51 -8.83 17.55
N GLU A 45 -1.30 -10.12 17.74
CA GLU A 45 -2.37 -11.12 17.83
C GLU A 45 -3.35 -10.80 18.97
N GLN A 46 -2.86 -10.54 20.17
CA GLN A 46 -3.70 -10.14 21.31
C GLN A 46 -4.46 -8.82 21.03
N SER A 47 -3.83 -7.94 20.30
CA SER A 47 -4.46 -6.69 19.87
C SER A 47 -5.63 -6.93 18.92
N TYR A 48 -5.51 -7.88 18.01
CA TYR A 48 -6.57 -8.29 17.07
C TYR A 48 -7.68 -9.07 17.77
N GLU A 49 -7.36 -9.99 18.68
CA GLU A 49 -8.34 -10.76 19.49
C GLU A 49 -9.33 -9.85 20.22
N ASN A 50 -8.87 -8.71 20.67
CA ASN A 50 -9.71 -7.72 21.36
C ASN A 50 -10.63 -6.89 20.42
N HIS A 51 -10.55 -7.07 19.09
CA HIS A 51 -11.20 -6.15 18.13
C HIS A 51 -12.05 -6.82 17.08
N THR A 52 -11.88 -8.11 16.76
CA THR A 52 -12.56 -8.70 15.60
C THR A 52 -13.62 -9.62 16.15
N GLY A 53 -14.27 -9.91 16.86
CA GLY A 53 -15.37 -10.87 17.17
C GLY A 53 -15.58 -11.97 16.10
N ASP A 54 -14.74 -12.01 15.08
CA ASP A 54 -14.74 -12.96 13.97
C ASP A 54 -13.51 -13.87 14.09
N PRO A 55 -13.68 -15.15 14.50
CA PRO A 55 -12.57 -16.09 14.68
C PRO A 55 -11.79 -16.38 13.40
N ASP A 56 -12.44 -16.35 12.23
CA ASP A 56 -11.79 -16.62 10.95
C ASP A 56 -10.89 -15.45 10.55
N GLN A 57 -11.35 -14.22 10.73
CA GLN A 57 -10.51 -13.05 10.51
C GLN A 57 -9.28 -13.08 11.42
N LEU A 58 -9.43 -13.39 12.69
CA LEU A 58 -8.34 -13.50 13.63
C LEU A 58 -7.32 -14.57 13.21
N ARG A 59 -7.78 -15.74 12.76
CA ARG A 59 -6.92 -16.81 12.26
C ARG A 59 -6.08 -16.34 11.07
N HIS A 60 -6.69 -15.65 10.12
CA HIS A 60 -5.99 -15.13 8.94
C HIS A 60 -4.99 -14.03 9.28
N GLU A 61 -5.32 -13.13 10.18
CA GLU A 61 -4.40 -12.08 10.63
C GLU A 61 -3.18 -12.65 11.38
N LYS A 62 -3.37 -13.64 12.23
CA LYS A 62 -2.30 -14.40 12.88
C LYS A 62 -1.39 -15.07 11.86
N TRP A 63 -1.99 -15.77 10.91
CA TRP A 63 -1.26 -16.42 9.83
C TRP A 63 -0.43 -15.43 9.02
N PHE A 64 -1.02 -14.30 8.61
CA PHE A 64 -0.33 -13.25 7.85
C PHE A 64 0.85 -12.64 8.64
N GLY A 65 0.66 -12.35 9.93
CA GLY A 65 1.73 -11.86 10.80
C GLY A 65 2.93 -12.79 10.85
N ARG A 66 2.69 -14.10 11.00
CA ARG A 66 3.77 -15.11 11.02
C ARG A 66 4.58 -15.16 9.73
N HIS A 67 3.96 -14.89 8.56
CA HIS A 67 4.65 -14.86 7.27
C HIS A 67 5.57 -13.66 7.08
N LEU A 68 5.46 -12.62 7.90
CA LEU A 68 6.40 -11.51 7.90
C LEU A 68 7.74 -11.85 8.56
N VAL A 69 7.79 -12.86 9.44
CA VAL A 69 9.02 -13.22 10.17
C VAL A 69 10.18 -13.54 9.25
N PRO A 70 10.08 -14.47 8.27
CA PRO A 70 11.19 -14.79 7.38
C PRO A 70 11.60 -13.60 6.49
N VAL A 71 10.66 -12.71 6.16
CA VAL A 71 10.95 -11.49 5.40
C VAL A 71 11.78 -10.51 6.24
N VAL A 72 11.37 -10.27 7.48
CA VAL A 72 12.10 -9.39 8.41
C VAL A 72 13.48 -9.97 8.71
N ASP A 73 13.60 -11.29 8.92
CA ASP A 73 14.87 -11.96 9.10
C ASP A 73 15.80 -11.71 7.91
N ARG A 74 15.31 -11.91 6.71
CA ARG A 74 16.06 -11.63 5.48
C ARG A 74 16.50 -10.18 5.36
N VAL A 75 15.62 -9.21 5.67
CA VAL A 75 15.96 -7.78 5.63
C VAL A 75 17.08 -7.46 6.62
N ILE A 76 16.99 -7.96 7.84
CA ILE A 76 18.01 -7.69 8.89
C ILE A 76 19.36 -8.30 8.51
N GLU A 77 19.37 -9.47 7.89
CA GLU A 77 20.60 -10.16 7.51
C GLU A 77 21.22 -9.60 6.22
N GLU A 78 20.40 -9.35 5.20
CA GLU A 78 20.89 -9.03 3.86
C GLU A 78 20.82 -7.54 3.51
N ARG A 79 20.15 -6.70 4.30
CA ARG A 79 19.89 -5.28 3.98
C ARG A 79 20.35 -4.34 5.09
N PRO A 80 21.67 -4.27 5.39
CA PRO A 80 22.21 -3.55 6.55
C PRO A 80 21.88 -2.05 6.54
N ALA A 81 21.77 -1.40 5.39
CA ALA A 81 21.40 0.01 5.29
C ALA A 81 19.94 0.26 5.71
N SER A 82 19.03 -0.67 5.40
CA SER A 82 17.62 -0.56 5.81
C SER A 82 17.31 -1.22 7.16
N ALA A 83 18.12 -2.15 7.64
CA ALA A 83 17.82 -2.96 8.82
C ALA A 83 17.50 -2.11 10.07
N ARG A 84 18.30 -1.07 10.34
CA ARG A 84 18.08 -0.16 11.50
C ARG A 84 16.73 0.58 11.38
N ALA A 85 16.43 1.09 10.20
CA ALA A 85 15.20 1.82 9.94
C ALA A 85 13.98 0.90 10.02
N VAL A 86 14.08 -0.34 9.52
CA VAL A 86 13.01 -1.36 9.62
C VAL A 86 12.75 -1.72 11.08
N ILE A 87 13.77 -1.90 11.91
CA ILE A 87 13.60 -2.18 13.35
C ILE A 87 12.88 -1.02 14.05
N ARG A 88 13.29 0.23 13.76
CA ARG A 88 12.66 1.44 14.30
C ARG A 88 11.20 1.56 13.84
N PHE A 89 10.95 1.34 12.56
CA PHE A 89 9.60 1.30 11.99
C PHE A 89 8.71 0.25 12.69
N LEU A 90 9.20 -0.98 12.90
CA LEU A 90 8.44 -2.03 13.57
C LEU A 90 8.08 -1.68 15.02
N ALA A 91 9.02 -1.07 15.75
CA ALA A 91 8.77 -0.60 17.12
C ALA A 91 7.69 0.49 17.16
N THR A 92 7.76 1.46 16.24
CA THR A 92 6.77 2.52 16.10
C THR A 92 5.42 1.97 15.68
N TRP A 93 5.40 1.06 14.72
CA TRP A 93 4.19 0.37 14.25
C TRP A 93 3.44 -0.36 15.38
N ALA A 94 4.17 -1.08 16.25
CA ALA A 94 3.60 -1.71 17.43
C ALA A 94 2.98 -0.69 18.41
N SER A 95 3.64 0.45 18.62
CA SER A 95 3.09 1.54 19.45
C SER A 95 1.82 2.14 18.83
N ASP A 96 1.84 2.40 17.53
CA ASP A 96 0.70 2.96 16.81
C ASP A 96 -0.49 1.99 16.77
N ILE A 97 -0.26 0.68 16.72
CA ILE A 97 -1.34 -0.33 16.82
C ILE A 97 -2.04 -0.21 18.17
N ARG A 98 -1.30 -0.11 19.28
CA ARG A 98 -1.91 0.08 20.61
C ARG A 98 -2.75 1.36 20.67
N ARG A 99 -2.24 2.46 20.08
CA ARG A 99 -2.95 3.74 20.00
C ARG A 99 -4.22 3.64 19.15
N ARG A 100 -4.13 3.06 17.94
CA ARG A 100 -5.29 2.82 17.06
C ARG A 100 -6.35 1.96 17.72
N ASN A 101 -5.95 0.93 18.47
CA ASN A 101 -6.88 0.05 19.14
C ASN A 101 -7.67 0.77 20.24
N LYS A 102 -7.05 1.71 20.94
CA LYS A 102 -7.77 2.60 21.88
C LYS A 102 -8.83 3.42 21.16
N TYR A 103 -8.48 4.08 20.07
CA TYR A 103 -9.41 4.91 19.27
C TYR A 103 -10.55 4.09 18.66
N ARG A 104 -10.25 2.87 18.16
CA ARG A 104 -11.28 1.97 17.61
C ARG A 104 -12.34 1.56 18.67
N LYS A 105 -11.94 1.38 19.92
CA LYS A 105 -12.91 1.13 21.05
C LYS A 105 -13.84 2.31 21.27
N GLU A 106 -13.39 3.51 20.96
CA GLU A 106 -14.17 4.74 21.01
C GLU A 106 -14.99 4.98 19.72
N GLY A 107 -14.95 4.05 18.75
CA GLY A 107 -15.68 4.12 17.50
C GLY A 107 -14.98 4.97 16.42
N VAL A 108 -13.75 5.42 16.67
CA VAL A 108 -12.96 6.24 15.73
C VAL A 108 -12.29 5.35 14.68
N VAL A 109 -12.43 5.72 13.41
CA VAL A 109 -11.76 5.05 12.31
C VAL A 109 -10.29 5.48 12.27
N THR A 110 -9.39 4.51 12.17
CA THR A 110 -7.95 4.78 12.22
C THR A 110 -7.23 4.09 11.06
N PRO A 111 -6.79 4.85 10.04
CA PRO A 111 -6.01 4.29 8.94
C PRO A 111 -4.65 3.78 9.43
N THR A 112 -4.11 2.79 8.73
CA THR A 112 -2.78 2.21 8.99
C THR A 112 -1.73 2.72 8.01
N THR A 113 -2.17 3.15 6.85
CA THR A 113 -1.36 3.77 5.81
C THR A 113 -2.15 4.89 5.12
N VAL A 114 -1.44 5.74 4.42
CA VAL A 114 -2.00 6.76 3.52
C VAL A 114 -1.24 6.70 2.21
N VAL A 115 -1.92 6.95 1.10
CA VAL A 115 -1.25 7.15 -0.19
C VAL A 115 -1.18 8.65 -0.47
N ILE A 116 0.02 9.18 -0.69
CA ILE A 116 0.25 10.59 -0.98
C ILE A 116 0.95 10.71 -2.33
N GLU A 117 0.49 11.62 -3.18
CA GLU A 117 1.14 11.97 -4.43
C GLU A 117 1.94 13.27 -4.23
N PRO A 118 3.28 13.25 -4.15
CA PRO A 118 4.08 14.48 -4.11
C PRO A 118 4.00 15.27 -5.40
N THR A 119 3.77 14.58 -6.52
CA THR A 119 3.69 15.13 -7.87
C THR A 119 2.72 14.35 -8.75
N ALA A 120 1.98 15.06 -9.59
CA ALA A 120 1.20 14.46 -10.68
C ALA A 120 2.04 14.27 -11.96
N ARG A 121 3.27 14.78 -12.01
CA ARG A 121 4.19 14.70 -13.17
C ARG A 121 4.83 13.31 -13.25
N CYS A 122 5.03 12.83 -14.48
CA CYS A 122 5.74 11.57 -14.74
C CYS A 122 6.59 11.70 -15.99
N ASN A 123 7.78 11.09 -15.97
CA ASN A 123 8.68 11.00 -17.13
C ASN A 123 8.26 9.88 -18.11
N PHE A 124 7.24 9.07 -17.79
CA PHE A 124 6.69 8.02 -18.65
C PHE A 124 5.27 8.33 -19.13
N ASN A 125 4.85 7.63 -20.17
CA ASN A 125 3.52 7.76 -20.78
C ASN A 125 2.85 6.38 -20.94
N CYS A 126 2.87 5.55 -19.89
CA CYS A 126 2.39 4.18 -19.94
C CYS A 126 0.90 4.10 -20.32
N PRO A 127 0.48 3.19 -21.22
CA PRO A 127 -0.93 2.91 -21.47
C PRO A 127 -1.60 2.32 -20.20
N GLY A 128 -2.86 2.68 -19.98
CA GLY A 128 -3.62 2.23 -18.80
C GLY A 128 -3.07 2.76 -17.46
N CYS A 129 -2.38 3.92 -17.45
CA CYS A 129 -1.93 4.54 -16.22
C CYS A 129 -3.12 5.07 -15.41
N TYR A 130 -3.37 4.49 -14.23
CA TYR A 130 -4.49 4.87 -13.37
C TYR A 130 -4.43 6.34 -12.90
N ALA A 131 -3.22 6.88 -12.68
CA ALA A 131 -3.02 8.25 -12.22
C ALA A 131 -3.16 9.30 -13.33
N LYS A 132 -3.26 8.89 -14.60
CA LYS A 132 -3.34 9.80 -15.77
C LYS A 132 -2.21 10.84 -15.79
N SER A 133 -1.05 10.50 -15.24
CA SER A 133 0.10 11.39 -15.10
C SER A 133 0.74 11.71 -16.43
N THR A 134 1.25 12.93 -16.58
CA THR A 134 1.95 13.43 -17.78
C THR A 134 3.23 14.15 -17.36
N GLY A 135 4.00 14.69 -18.32
CA GLY A 135 5.15 15.55 -18.03
C GLY A 135 4.80 16.87 -17.33
N LYS A 136 3.50 17.17 -17.19
CA LYS A 136 2.98 18.35 -16.51
C LYS A 136 1.97 17.95 -15.45
N GLY A 137 1.84 18.72 -14.37
CA GLY A 137 0.89 18.45 -13.31
C GLY A 137 1.18 19.27 -12.06
N ALA A 138 0.31 19.14 -11.06
CA ALA A 138 0.47 19.76 -9.76
C ALA A 138 1.58 19.08 -8.95
N ASP A 139 2.21 19.84 -8.07
CA ASP A 139 3.16 19.39 -7.06
C ASP A 139 2.75 19.94 -5.70
N LEU A 140 2.80 19.12 -4.67
CA LEU A 140 2.75 19.56 -3.30
C LEU A 140 4.11 20.14 -2.88
N SER A 141 4.15 21.27 -2.19
CA SER A 141 5.40 21.80 -1.64
C SER A 141 5.94 20.87 -0.56
N TYR A 142 7.23 20.98 -0.25
CA TYR A 142 7.81 20.22 0.85
C TYR A 142 7.12 20.53 2.18
N GLU A 143 6.80 21.79 2.42
CA GLU A 143 6.11 22.27 3.62
C GLU A 143 4.71 21.65 3.75
N HIS A 144 3.94 21.62 2.66
CA HIS A 144 2.64 20.97 2.63
C HIS A 144 2.76 19.45 2.87
N LEU A 145 3.74 18.79 2.26
CA LEU A 145 3.99 17.36 2.50
C LEU A 145 4.36 17.07 3.96
N VAL A 146 5.13 17.95 4.61
CA VAL A 146 5.43 17.83 6.04
C VAL A 146 4.15 17.93 6.87
N GLN A 147 3.31 18.94 6.63
CA GLN A 147 2.04 19.10 7.35
C GLN A 147 1.10 17.91 7.16
N ILE A 148 0.99 17.42 5.93
CA ILE A 148 0.19 16.22 5.61
C ILE A 148 0.72 15.00 6.38
N VAL A 149 2.04 14.80 6.41
CA VAL A 149 2.65 13.66 7.11
C VAL A 149 2.44 13.79 8.62
N GLU A 150 2.52 15.00 9.20
CA GLU A 150 2.21 15.24 10.61
C GLU A 150 0.75 14.90 10.94
N GLU A 151 -0.22 15.37 10.14
CA GLU A 151 -1.64 15.04 10.28
C GLU A 151 -1.90 13.52 10.26
N VAL A 152 -1.32 12.79 9.30
CA VAL A 152 -1.55 11.34 9.21
C VAL A 152 -0.84 10.55 10.32
N ILE A 153 0.27 11.05 10.83
CA ILE A 153 0.94 10.47 12.01
C ILE A 153 0.05 10.62 13.25
N ASP A 154 -0.61 11.75 13.41
CA ASP A 154 -1.55 11.98 14.51
C ASP A 154 -2.76 11.03 14.45
N MET A 155 -3.20 10.65 13.24
CA MET A 155 -4.19 9.60 13.03
C MET A 155 -3.70 8.18 13.36
N GLY A 156 -2.40 7.98 13.59
CA GLY A 156 -1.79 6.68 13.90
C GLY A 156 -1.19 5.95 12.70
N VAL A 157 -0.96 6.64 11.59
CA VAL A 157 -0.32 6.05 10.39
C VAL A 157 1.16 5.84 10.64
N SER A 158 1.64 4.62 10.43
CA SER A 158 3.05 4.24 10.55
C SER A 158 3.74 4.11 9.19
N LEU A 159 3.04 3.61 8.18
CA LEU A 159 3.54 3.41 6.83
C LEU A 159 2.98 4.48 5.90
N ILE A 160 3.85 5.31 5.36
CA ILE A 160 3.48 6.34 4.39
C ILE A 160 3.77 5.79 3.00
N THR A 161 2.73 5.68 2.19
CA THR A 161 2.85 5.20 0.82
C THR A 161 2.92 6.40 -0.12
N ILE A 162 3.99 6.50 -0.87
CA ILE A 162 4.21 7.55 -1.86
C ILE A 162 3.93 6.98 -3.26
N SER A 163 3.09 7.67 -4.02
CA SER A 163 2.68 7.29 -5.37
C SER A 163 2.53 8.55 -6.25
N GLY A 164 1.64 8.52 -7.24
CA GLY A 164 1.32 9.67 -8.09
C GLY A 164 1.81 9.50 -9.51
N GLY A 165 2.55 10.50 -10.03
CA GLY A 165 3.30 10.39 -11.29
C GLY A 165 4.56 9.56 -11.08
N GLU A 166 5.71 10.20 -11.11
CA GLU A 166 6.97 9.60 -10.71
C GLU A 166 7.58 10.38 -9.54
N PRO A 167 7.54 9.83 -8.32
CA PRO A 167 8.02 10.53 -7.12
C PRO A 167 9.51 10.92 -7.18
N PHE A 168 10.33 10.13 -7.88
CA PHE A 168 11.76 10.43 -8.02
C PHE A 168 12.07 11.64 -8.93
N LEU A 169 11.09 12.21 -9.65
CA LEU A 169 11.25 13.54 -10.23
C LEU A 169 11.53 14.58 -9.14
N ARG A 170 10.73 14.57 -8.08
CA ARG A 170 10.88 15.47 -6.93
C ARG A 170 12.14 15.15 -6.11
N GLU A 171 12.52 13.86 -6.04
CA GLU A 171 13.79 13.49 -5.40
C GLU A 171 15.00 14.08 -6.16
N LYS A 172 14.94 14.13 -7.49
CA LYS A 172 15.99 14.74 -8.31
C LYS A 172 16.01 16.26 -8.25
N GLU A 173 14.84 16.89 -8.14
CA GLU A 173 14.70 18.34 -8.15
C GLU A 173 15.02 18.98 -6.79
N ASP A 174 14.48 18.44 -5.71
CA ASP A 174 14.53 19.04 -4.36
C ASP A 174 14.72 18.05 -3.23
N GLN A 175 15.07 16.79 -3.52
CA GLN A 175 15.33 15.71 -2.55
C GLN A 175 14.15 15.46 -1.60
N VAL A 176 12.92 15.63 -2.08
CA VAL A 176 11.73 15.62 -1.23
C VAL A 176 11.56 14.32 -0.45
N LEU A 177 11.85 13.17 -1.07
CA LEU A 177 11.69 11.85 -0.44
C LEU A 177 12.72 11.67 0.68
N THR A 178 13.99 11.97 0.40
CA THR A 178 15.08 11.85 1.37
C THR A 178 14.90 12.85 2.53
N ARG A 179 14.45 14.07 2.26
CA ARG A 179 14.16 15.09 3.29
C ARG A 179 13.01 14.66 4.20
N LEU A 180 11.91 14.13 3.64
CA LEU A 180 10.79 13.58 4.43
C LEU A 180 11.24 12.38 5.25
N ALA A 181 11.95 11.43 4.65
CA ALA A 181 12.46 10.25 5.34
C ALA A 181 13.39 10.56 6.48
N ARG A 182 14.24 11.60 6.34
CA ARG A 182 15.13 12.08 7.41
C ARG A 182 14.36 12.75 8.53
N ARG A 183 13.33 13.55 8.22
CA ARG A 183 12.48 14.21 9.22
C ARG A 183 11.64 13.22 10.03
N PHE A 184 11.12 12.19 9.37
CA PHE A 184 10.21 11.20 9.94
C PHE A 184 10.88 9.81 9.98
N ASP A 185 12.05 9.71 10.58
CA ASP A 185 12.95 8.57 10.54
C ASP A 185 12.43 7.31 11.25
N SER A 186 11.38 7.44 12.07
CA SER A 186 10.66 6.34 12.70
C SER A 186 9.50 5.78 11.83
N ARG A 187 9.23 6.38 10.68
CA ARG A 187 8.20 5.96 9.74
C ARG A 187 8.81 5.22 8.54
N GLY A 188 8.04 4.31 7.94
CA GLY A 188 8.40 3.68 6.68
C GLY A 188 7.81 4.45 5.50
N PHE A 189 8.59 4.64 4.45
CA PHE A 189 8.15 5.25 3.19
C PHE A 189 8.17 4.19 2.08
N LEU A 190 7.00 3.63 1.75
CA LEU A 190 6.82 2.75 0.60
C LEU A 190 6.63 3.61 -0.65
N VAL A 191 7.57 3.58 -1.59
CA VAL A 191 7.57 4.46 -2.76
C VAL A 191 7.35 3.68 -4.04
N TYR A 192 6.19 3.83 -4.67
CA TYR A 192 5.93 3.27 -6.00
C TYR A 192 6.64 4.10 -7.06
N THR A 193 7.46 3.46 -7.88
CA THR A 193 8.31 4.14 -8.88
C THR A 193 8.48 3.30 -10.14
N ASN A 194 8.69 3.98 -11.27
CA ASN A 194 9.14 3.32 -12.50
C ASN A 194 10.64 2.98 -12.47
N GLY A 195 11.39 3.48 -11.49
CA GLY A 195 12.80 3.21 -11.27
C GLY A 195 13.78 3.90 -12.22
N ALA A 196 13.30 4.63 -13.25
CA ALA A 196 14.17 5.18 -14.29
C ALA A 196 15.08 6.32 -13.81
N LEU A 197 14.73 6.97 -12.69
CA LEU A 197 15.46 8.11 -12.14
C LEU A 197 16.33 7.76 -10.92
N ILE A 198 16.36 6.49 -10.54
CA ILE A 198 17.20 6.02 -9.42
C ILE A 198 18.61 5.74 -9.94
N ASP A 199 19.55 6.57 -9.56
CA ASP A 199 20.99 6.43 -9.84
C ASP A 199 21.81 6.26 -8.56
N GLU A 200 23.12 6.14 -8.68
CA GLU A 200 24.03 5.91 -7.56
C GLU A 200 23.92 6.99 -6.48
N GLU A 201 23.85 8.26 -6.88
CA GLU A 201 23.72 9.39 -5.94
C GLU A 201 22.41 9.31 -5.14
N THR A 202 21.32 8.97 -5.83
CA THR A 202 20.00 8.75 -5.17
C THR A 202 20.06 7.58 -4.20
N ILE A 203 20.70 6.48 -4.59
CA ILE A 203 20.88 5.29 -3.76
C ILE A 203 21.72 5.61 -2.52
N ASP A 204 22.77 6.43 -2.65
CA ASP A 204 23.58 6.86 -1.52
C ASP A 204 22.75 7.66 -0.50
N ARG A 205 21.98 8.64 -0.96
CA ARG A 205 21.06 9.37 -0.08
C ARG A 205 20.00 8.49 0.58
N MET A 206 19.46 7.51 -0.16
CA MET A 206 18.51 6.54 0.41
C MET A 206 19.18 5.66 1.49
N ALA A 207 20.46 5.29 1.30
CA ALA A 207 21.20 4.51 2.29
C ALA A 207 21.48 5.28 3.59
N GLU A 208 21.64 6.59 3.52
CA GLU A 208 21.80 7.46 4.71
C GLU A 208 20.57 7.41 5.62
N VAL A 209 19.36 7.40 5.05
CA VAL A 209 18.10 7.41 5.81
C VAL A 209 17.57 5.99 6.09
N GLY A 210 17.69 5.07 5.15
CA GLY A 210 17.37 3.65 5.27
C GLY A 210 15.88 3.28 5.31
N ASN A 211 14.97 4.24 5.44
CA ASN A 211 13.52 4.04 5.62
C ASN A 211 12.70 4.35 4.35
N ILE A 212 13.35 4.47 3.18
CA ILE A 212 12.70 4.53 1.87
C ILE A 212 12.73 3.13 1.25
N PHE A 213 11.55 2.59 0.92
CA PHE A 213 11.36 1.24 0.39
C PHE A 213 10.78 1.31 -1.02
N PRO A 214 11.60 1.40 -2.08
CA PRO A 214 11.10 1.51 -3.44
C PRO A 214 10.43 0.19 -3.89
N ALA A 215 9.21 0.32 -4.39
CA ALA A 215 8.48 -0.72 -5.12
C ALA A 215 8.63 -0.45 -6.61
N ILE A 216 9.62 -1.09 -7.23
CA ILE A 216 9.98 -0.82 -8.62
C ILE A 216 9.00 -1.56 -9.54
N SER A 217 8.41 -0.82 -10.46
CA SER A 217 7.42 -1.34 -11.38
C SER A 217 8.01 -2.37 -12.35
N VAL A 218 7.28 -3.49 -12.52
CA VAL A 218 7.59 -4.54 -13.49
C VAL A 218 6.30 -5.19 -13.97
N GLU A 219 6.20 -5.54 -15.26
CA GLU A 219 4.98 -6.09 -15.83
C GLU A 219 5.10 -7.56 -16.26
N GLY A 220 6.18 -8.22 -15.85
CA GLY A 220 6.57 -9.55 -16.26
C GLY A 220 8.05 -9.60 -16.56
N TYR A 221 8.41 -10.21 -17.69
CA TYR A 221 9.77 -10.20 -18.23
C TYR A 221 10.03 -8.97 -19.12
N GLU A 222 11.12 -9.00 -19.90
CA GLU A 222 11.53 -7.87 -20.75
C GLU A 222 10.43 -7.47 -21.74
N HIS A 223 9.82 -8.45 -22.39
CA HIS A 223 8.78 -8.20 -23.41
C HIS A 223 7.60 -7.42 -22.84
N GLU A 224 6.99 -7.91 -21.76
CA GLU A 224 5.78 -7.30 -21.19
C GLU A 224 6.11 -5.95 -20.53
N THR A 225 7.26 -5.85 -19.87
CA THR A 225 7.67 -4.61 -19.21
C THR A 225 7.99 -3.52 -20.21
N ASP A 226 8.77 -3.84 -21.24
CA ASP A 226 9.16 -2.86 -22.26
C ASP A 226 7.97 -2.47 -23.15
N ALA A 227 7.07 -3.40 -23.47
CA ALA A 227 5.84 -3.09 -24.21
C ALA A 227 4.96 -2.04 -23.52
N ARG A 228 4.87 -2.07 -22.20
CA ARG A 228 4.06 -1.11 -21.44
C ARG A 228 4.81 0.16 -21.05
N ARG A 229 6.10 0.05 -20.72
CA ARG A 229 6.87 1.15 -20.09
C ARG A 229 7.88 1.81 -21.00
N GLY A 230 8.22 1.17 -22.10
CA GLY A 230 9.20 1.65 -23.08
C GLY A 230 10.42 0.73 -23.17
N SER A 231 11.04 0.73 -24.33
CA SER A 231 12.19 -0.14 -24.64
C SER A 231 13.36 0.11 -23.68
N GLY A 232 13.96 -0.97 -23.16
CA GLY A 232 15.13 -0.95 -22.29
C GLY A 232 14.81 -0.69 -20.80
N VAL A 233 13.56 -0.41 -20.43
CA VAL A 233 13.15 -0.16 -19.05
C VAL A 233 13.40 -1.39 -18.18
N TYR A 234 13.09 -2.58 -18.67
CA TYR A 234 13.33 -3.82 -17.92
C TYR A 234 14.81 -4.00 -17.56
N ARG A 235 15.70 -3.85 -18.50
CA ARG A 235 17.16 -3.97 -18.26
C ARG A 235 17.66 -2.90 -17.29
N HIS A 236 17.18 -1.67 -17.43
CA HIS A 236 17.55 -0.57 -16.54
C HIS A 236 17.09 -0.87 -15.10
N THR A 237 15.83 -1.25 -14.90
CA THR A 237 15.30 -1.52 -13.56
C THR A 237 15.93 -2.73 -12.89
N ARG A 238 16.38 -3.73 -13.66
CA ARG A 238 17.20 -4.82 -13.12
C ARG A 238 18.53 -4.32 -12.55
N LYS A 239 19.22 -3.41 -13.28
CA LYS A 239 20.45 -2.78 -12.80
C LYS A 239 20.19 -1.98 -11.51
N VAL A 240 19.11 -1.21 -11.47
CA VAL A 240 18.73 -0.44 -10.27
C VAL A 240 18.50 -1.38 -9.06
N ARG A 241 17.79 -2.50 -9.22
CA ARG A 241 17.61 -3.51 -8.14
C ARG A 241 18.93 -4.06 -7.65
N GLN A 242 19.84 -4.39 -8.57
CA GLN A 242 21.18 -4.85 -8.21
C GLN A 242 21.92 -3.81 -7.38
N MET A 243 21.94 -2.55 -7.80
CA MET A 243 22.59 -1.45 -7.09
C MET A 243 22.00 -1.24 -5.68
N LEU A 244 20.66 -1.27 -5.53
CA LEU A 244 19.98 -1.18 -4.24
C LEU A 244 20.37 -2.35 -3.31
N ARG A 245 20.42 -3.57 -3.87
CA ARG A 245 20.84 -4.77 -3.13
C ARG A 245 22.28 -4.67 -2.68
N GLU A 246 23.20 -4.27 -3.55
CA GLU A 246 24.64 -4.11 -3.25
C GLU A 246 24.88 -3.06 -2.16
N ARG A 247 24.03 -2.01 -2.12
CA ARG A 247 24.08 -0.98 -1.09
C ARG A 247 23.37 -1.41 0.22
N GLY A 248 22.78 -2.60 0.25
CA GLY A 248 22.07 -3.12 1.43
C GLY A 248 20.76 -2.44 1.72
N LEU A 249 20.08 -1.95 0.69
CA LEU A 249 18.75 -1.33 0.79
C LEU A 249 17.63 -2.34 0.57
N MET A 250 16.54 -2.17 1.31
CA MET A 250 15.30 -2.89 1.12
C MET A 250 14.57 -2.35 -0.11
N SER A 251 14.23 -3.23 -1.04
CA SER A 251 13.41 -2.92 -2.22
C SER A 251 12.47 -4.05 -2.56
N GLY A 252 11.49 -3.77 -3.39
CA GLY A 252 10.54 -4.75 -3.89
C GLY A 252 10.02 -4.37 -5.27
N PHE A 253 9.00 -5.09 -5.73
CA PHE A 253 8.36 -4.83 -7.00
C PHE A 253 6.88 -4.44 -6.85
N SER A 254 6.35 -3.77 -7.86
CA SER A 254 4.92 -3.65 -8.09
C SER A 254 4.57 -4.08 -9.52
N ALA A 255 3.53 -4.89 -9.69
CA ALA A 255 3.08 -5.35 -10.99
C ALA A 255 1.60 -5.00 -11.20
N THR A 256 1.30 -4.39 -12.35
CA THR A 256 -0.09 -4.26 -12.79
C THR A 256 -0.47 -5.51 -13.56
N VAL A 257 -1.35 -6.32 -12.98
CA VAL A 257 -1.82 -7.57 -13.57
C VAL A 257 -2.87 -7.27 -14.63
N THR A 258 -2.61 -7.73 -15.83
CA THR A 258 -3.50 -7.60 -17.00
C THR A 258 -3.81 -8.97 -17.57
N ARG A 259 -4.80 -9.02 -18.47
CA ARG A 259 -5.11 -10.24 -19.24
C ARG A 259 -3.92 -10.77 -20.02
N GLU A 260 -3.03 -9.89 -20.49
CA GLU A 260 -1.88 -10.24 -21.32
C GLU A 260 -0.70 -10.78 -20.50
N ASN A 261 -0.40 -10.19 -19.33
CA ASN A 261 0.78 -10.55 -18.55
C ASN A 261 0.54 -11.53 -17.40
N CYS A 262 -0.70 -11.83 -17.05
CA CYS A 262 -1.02 -12.71 -15.93
C CYS A 262 -0.32 -14.07 -16.01
N ASN A 263 -0.21 -14.64 -17.22
CA ASN A 263 0.44 -15.93 -17.42
C ASN A 263 1.95 -15.90 -17.18
N SER A 264 2.60 -14.77 -17.42
CA SER A 264 4.04 -14.59 -17.18
C SER A 264 4.35 -14.33 -15.69
N ILE A 265 3.52 -13.52 -15.01
CA ILE A 265 3.79 -13.08 -13.63
C ILE A 265 3.25 -14.04 -12.55
N CYS A 266 2.22 -14.83 -12.86
CA CYS A 266 1.66 -15.83 -11.94
C CYS A 266 2.40 -17.18 -12.06
N THR A 267 3.73 -17.16 -11.98
CA THR A 267 4.60 -18.34 -12.08
C THR A 267 5.66 -18.31 -10.98
N ASP A 268 6.14 -19.50 -10.60
CA ASP A 268 7.24 -19.61 -9.64
C ASP A 268 8.51 -18.99 -10.19
N ASP A 269 8.83 -19.23 -11.46
CA ASP A 269 10.01 -18.68 -12.12
C ASP A 269 10.07 -17.15 -12.03
N PHE A 270 8.94 -16.47 -12.21
CA PHE A 270 8.90 -15.02 -12.06
C PHE A 270 9.18 -14.59 -10.62
N LEU A 271 8.52 -15.21 -9.65
CA LEU A 271 8.69 -14.86 -8.23
C LEU A 271 10.08 -15.20 -7.71
N GLU A 272 10.64 -16.35 -8.12
CA GLU A 272 12.03 -16.71 -7.79
C GLU A 272 13.03 -15.73 -8.39
N LEU A 273 12.82 -15.32 -9.66
CA LEU A 273 13.65 -14.29 -10.29
C LEU A 273 13.60 -12.97 -9.51
N ARG A 274 12.40 -12.55 -9.04
CA ARG A 274 12.27 -11.34 -8.21
C ARG A 274 13.08 -11.45 -6.92
N MET A 275 12.98 -12.60 -6.23
CA MET A 275 13.77 -12.85 -5.02
C MET A 275 15.28 -12.86 -5.28
N GLN A 276 15.72 -13.50 -6.38
CA GLN A 276 17.13 -13.56 -6.78
C GLN A 276 17.69 -12.17 -7.14
N GLU A 277 16.87 -11.30 -7.75
CA GLU A 277 17.23 -9.92 -8.07
C GLU A 277 17.24 -8.99 -6.84
N GLY A 278 16.77 -9.48 -5.68
CA GLY A 278 16.89 -8.78 -4.41
C GLY A 278 15.59 -8.23 -3.86
N ASP A 279 14.48 -8.42 -4.54
CA ASP A 279 13.18 -8.01 -4.03
C ASP A 279 12.84 -8.77 -2.73
N VAL A 280 12.40 -8.07 -1.70
CA VAL A 280 11.97 -8.63 -0.41
C VAL A 280 10.47 -8.47 -0.19
N PHE A 281 9.81 -7.72 -1.06
CA PHE A 281 8.36 -7.64 -1.12
C PHE A 281 7.88 -7.44 -2.56
N GLY A 282 6.60 -7.77 -2.80
CA GLY A 282 5.94 -7.57 -4.09
C GLY A 282 4.47 -7.25 -3.94
N TRP A 283 3.96 -6.37 -4.79
CA TRP A 283 2.56 -6.00 -4.85
C TRP A 283 1.96 -6.30 -6.22
N PHE A 284 0.83 -6.98 -6.22
CA PHE A 284 0.01 -7.21 -7.41
C PHE A 284 -1.22 -6.33 -7.38
N PHE A 285 -1.39 -5.53 -8.43
CA PHE A 285 -2.54 -4.66 -8.64
C PHE A 285 -3.27 -5.07 -9.92
N LEU A 286 -4.56 -5.37 -9.82
CA LEU A 286 -5.36 -5.62 -11.03
C LEU A 286 -5.52 -4.32 -11.81
N LEU A 287 -5.36 -4.36 -13.12
CA LEU A 287 -5.59 -3.20 -13.97
C LEU A 287 -7.03 -2.70 -13.79
N GLN A 288 -7.16 -1.40 -13.51
CA GLN A 288 -8.44 -0.71 -13.40
C GLN A 288 -8.69 0.12 -14.65
N PRO A 289 -9.92 0.13 -15.21
CA PRO A 289 -10.24 0.86 -16.43
C PRO A 289 -10.52 2.35 -16.13
N ILE A 290 -9.56 3.02 -15.50
CA ILE A 290 -9.56 4.44 -15.14
C ILE A 290 -8.30 5.14 -15.68
N GLY A 291 -8.26 6.44 -15.59
CA GLY A 291 -7.08 7.22 -15.92
C GLY A 291 -6.83 7.38 -17.42
N ARG A 292 -5.61 7.05 -17.86
CA ARG A 292 -5.22 7.22 -19.26
C ARG A 292 -5.63 6.01 -20.10
N SER A 293 -6.37 6.28 -21.20
CA SER A 293 -6.77 5.23 -22.16
C SER A 293 -7.30 3.99 -21.45
N PRO A 294 -8.42 4.11 -20.71
CA PRO A 294 -8.97 2.99 -19.96
C PRO A 294 -9.27 1.81 -20.92
N ARG A 295 -8.82 0.63 -20.53
CA ARG A 295 -8.83 -0.59 -21.32
C ARG A 295 -9.54 -1.71 -20.56
N THR A 296 -10.84 -1.90 -20.80
CA THR A 296 -11.63 -3.00 -20.22
C THR A 296 -11.22 -4.35 -20.74
N ASP A 297 -10.75 -4.41 -21.99
CA ASP A 297 -10.24 -5.62 -22.65
C ASP A 297 -8.95 -6.16 -22.02
N LEU A 298 -8.20 -5.33 -21.29
CA LEU A 298 -7.00 -5.73 -20.53
C LEU A 298 -7.29 -6.15 -19.09
N MET A 299 -8.51 -5.99 -18.60
CA MET A 299 -8.88 -6.51 -17.30
C MET A 299 -8.78 -8.03 -17.28
N ILE A 300 -8.25 -8.59 -16.19
CA ILE A 300 -8.06 -10.06 -16.09
C ILE A 300 -9.38 -10.80 -16.05
N THR A 301 -9.37 -12.04 -16.51
CA THR A 301 -10.51 -12.96 -16.36
C THR A 301 -10.61 -13.50 -14.93
N SER A 302 -11.75 -14.07 -14.59
CA SER A 302 -11.96 -14.70 -13.28
C SER A 302 -11.00 -15.86 -13.03
N GLU A 303 -10.68 -16.66 -14.07
CA GLU A 303 -9.69 -17.75 -13.97
C GLU A 303 -8.28 -17.23 -13.73
N GLN A 304 -7.92 -16.13 -14.39
CA GLN A 304 -6.62 -15.48 -14.19
C GLN A 304 -6.52 -14.88 -12.77
N ARG A 305 -7.60 -14.24 -12.27
CA ARG A 305 -7.67 -13.73 -10.90
C ARG A 305 -7.56 -14.87 -9.88
N ALA A 306 -8.24 -15.98 -10.12
CA ALA A 306 -8.13 -17.18 -9.28
C ALA A 306 -6.72 -17.78 -9.30
N ARG A 307 -6.05 -17.78 -10.47
CA ARG A 307 -4.65 -18.23 -10.60
C ARG A 307 -3.71 -17.35 -9.80
N LEU A 308 -3.82 -16.02 -9.90
CA LEU A 308 -3.02 -15.09 -9.10
C LEU A 308 -3.19 -15.37 -7.61
N ARG A 309 -4.44 -15.46 -7.14
CA ARG A 309 -4.76 -15.77 -5.73
C ARG A 309 -4.11 -17.08 -5.27
N ARG A 310 -4.22 -18.17 -6.05
CA ARG A 310 -3.60 -19.47 -5.71
C ARG A 310 -2.08 -19.37 -5.65
N THR A 311 -1.45 -18.73 -6.64
CA THR A 311 0.01 -18.59 -6.68
C THR A 311 0.53 -17.82 -5.48
N VAL A 312 -0.04 -16.67 -5.16
CA VAL A 312 0.37 -15.84 -4.01
C VAL A 312 0.19 -16.59 -2.70
N ASN A 313 -0.95 -17.25 -2.51
CA ASN A 313 -1.23 -17.97 -1.26
C ASN A 313 -0.33 -19.20 -1.08
N ARG A 314 -0.05 -19.95 -2.14
CA ARG A 314 0.89 -21.07 -2.08
C ARG A 314 2.28 -20.61 -1.63
N TRP A 315 2.81 -19.53 -2.19
CA TRP A 315 4.11 -18.96 -1.79
C TRP A 315 4.14 -18.52 -0.33
N ARG A 316 3.03 -17.99 0.17
CA ARG A 316 2.87 -17.65 1.59
C ARG A 316 2.87 -18.91 2.47
N LEU A 317 2.12 -19.95 2.09
CA LEU A 317 2.08 -21.23 2.82
C LEU A 317 3.46 -21.93 2.85
N GLU A 318 4.25 -21.79 1.80
CA GLU A 318 5.63 -22.28 1.75
C GLU A 318 6.62 -21.44 2.59
N ASN A 319 6.16 -20.40 3.28
CA ASN A 319 6.99 -19.48 4.08
C ASN A 319 8.19 -18.91 3.30
N ARG A 320 8.01 -18.62 2.02
CA ARG A 320 9.06 -18.00 1.19
C ARG A 320 9.45 -16.64 1.75
N PRO A 321 10.74 -16.27 1.82
CA PRO A 321 11.21 -15.03 2.46
C PRO A 321 11.00 -13.78 1.57
N ILE A 322 9.79 -13.62 1.06
CA ILE A 322 9.31 -12.47 0.32
C ILE A 322 7.87 -12.16 0.74
N PHE A 323 7.59 -10.92 1.10
CA PHE A 323 6.22 -10.48 1.32
C PHE A 323 5.52 -10.29 -0.03
N LEU A 324 4.36 -10.91 -0.23
CA LEU A 324 3.54 -10.73 -1.41
C LEU A 324 2.18 -10.18 -1.02
N GLY A 325 1.79 -9.04 -1.59
CA GLY A 325 0.47 -8.44 -1.44
C GLY A 325 -0.36 -8.62 -2.71
N ASP A 326 -1.52 -9.25 -2.60
CA ASP A 326 -2.52 -9.33 -3.67
C ASP A 326 -3.68 -8.39 -3.32
N PHE A 327 -3.56 -7.14 -3.76
CA PHE A 327 -4.36 -6.02 -3.25
C PHE A 327 -5.88 -6.27 -3.28
N TRP A 328 -6.38 -7.01 -4.28
CA TRP A 328 -7.83 -7.29 -4.41
C TRP A 328 -8.26 -8.62 -3.79
N ASN A 329 -7.37 -9.59 -3.70
CA ASN A 329 -7.74 -10.91 -3.21
C ASN A 329 -7.44 -11.11 -1.72
N ASP A 330 -6.73 -10.18 -1.07
CA ASP A 330 -6.34 -10.24 0.35
C ASP A 330 -7.44 -9.79 1.33
N GLY A 331 -8.66 -9.58 0.87
CA GLY A 331 -9.76 -9.13 1.73
C GLY A 331 -10.02 -10.03 2.95
N HIS A 332 -9.78 -11.33 2.82
CA HIS A 332 -9.87 -12.29 3.93
C HIS A 332 -8.79 -12.08 5.00
N LEU A 333 -7.60 -11.59 4.60
CA LEU A 333 -6.48 -11.30 5.53
C LEU A 333 -6.65 -9.97 6.27
N VAL A 334 -7.34 -9.00 5.65
CA VAL A 334 -7.44 -7.63 6.15
C VAL A 334 -8.87 -7.22 6.53
N GLY A 335 -9.76 -8.20 6.66
CA GLY A 335 -11.15 -7.99 7.08
C GLY A 335 -12.03 -7.27 6.06
N GLY A 336 -11.75 -7.41 4.77
CA GLY A 336 -12.52 -6.82 3.67
C GLY A 336 -11.80 -5.64 3.00
N CYS A 337 -12.54 -4.79 2.27
CA CYS A 337 -11.97 -3.63 1.59
C CYS A 337 -11.33 -2.64 2.59
N ILE A 338 -10.09 -2.25 2.35
CA ILE A 338 -9.30 -1.38 3.24
C ILE A 338 -9.52 0.12 3.00
N ALA A 339 -10.17 0.52 1.91
CA ALA A 339 -10.43 1.89 1.52
C ALA A 339 -11.41 2.64 2.45
N GLY A 340 -11.75 3.88 2.12
CA GLY A 340 -12.72 4.68 2.89
C GLY A 340 -12.22 5.11 4.27
N GLY A 341 -10.91 5.25 4.46
CA GLY A 341 -10.28 5.57 5.73
C GLY A 341 -10.23 4.41 6.71
N ARG A 342 -10.80 3.23 6.39
CA ARG A 342 -10.80 2.06 7.29
C ARG A 342 -9.38 1.59 7.60
N ALA A 343 -8.53 1.48 6.59
CA ALA A 343 -7.11 1.21 6.74
C ALA A 343 -6.26 2.14 5.87
N TYR A 344 -6.81 2.71 4.79
CA TYR A 344 -6.13 3.74 4.01
C TYR A 344 -7.11 4.67 3.27
N PHE A 345 -6.55 5.78 2.78
CA PHE A 345 -7.14 6.71 1.84
C PHE A 345 -6.04 7.36 0.98
N HIS A 346 -6.41 8.26 0.07
CA HIS A 346 -5.51 8.82 -0.93
C HIS A 346 -5.56 10.35 -0.95
N ILE A 347 -4.40 11.00 -1.08
CA ILE A 347 -4.24 12.45 -1.26
C ILE A 347 -3.48 12.66 -2.58
N TYR A 348 -4.15 13.30 -3.53
CA TYR A 348 -3.58 13.66 -4.83
C TYR A 348 -2.59 14.83 -4.73
N ALA A 349 -1.75 14.99 -5.76
CA ALA A 349 -0.77 16.09 -5.84
C ALA A 349 -1.40 17.50 -5.93
N ASP A 350 -2.68 17.60 -6.30
CA ASP A 350 -3.46 18.84 -6.28
C ASP A 350 -4.18 19.08 -4.94
N GLY A 351 -3.92 18.24 -3.94
CA GLY A 351 -4.51 18.30 -2.61
C GLY A 351 -5.86 17.58 -2.48
N ASN A 352 -6.50 17.16 -3.56
CA ASN A 352 -7.77 16.47 -3.49
C ASN A 352 -7.66 15.14 -2.71
N ILE A 353 -8.71 14.82 -1.93
CA ILE A 353 -8.75 13.62 -1.09
C ILE A 353 -9.75 12.63 -1.68
N SER A 354 -9.35 11.34 -1.74
CA SER A 354 -10.17 10.24 -2.24
C SER A 354 -10.22 9.08 -1.25
N PRO A 355 -11.33 8.36 -1.13
CA PRO A 355 -11.42 7.18 -0.28
C PRO A 355 -10.52 6.02 -0.72
N CYS A 356 -10.07 5.98 -1.97
CA CYS A 356 -9.24 4.92 -2.54
C CYS A 356 -8.41 5.45 -3.72
N VAL A 357 -7.15 5.00 -3.85
CA VAL A 357 -6.28 5.38 -4.97
C VAL A 357 -6.85 5.01 -6.35
N PHE A 358 -7.71 3.97 -6.40
CA PHE A 358 -8.40 3.54 -7.62
C PHE A 358 -9.82 4.07 -7.73
N SER A 359 -10.33 4.76 -6.72
CA SER A 359 -11.66 5.38 -6.78
C SER A 359 -11.59 6.66 -7.59
N PRO A 360 -12.31 6.76 -8.71
CA PRO A 360 -12.23 7.93 -9.59
C PRO A 360 -13.08 9.11 -9.07
N VAL A 361 -13.19 9.25 -7.74
CA VAL A 361 -13.91 10.35 -7.09
C VAL A 361 -13.06 10.98 -5.99
N SER A 362 -13.30 12.26 -5.73
CA SER A 362 -12.72 13.02 -4.62
C SER A 362 -13.81 13.67 -3.76
N CYS A 363 -13.46 14.07 -2.54
CA CYS A 363 -14.44 14.53 -1.56
C CYS A 363 -13.82 15.47 -0.51
N GLY A 364 -13.16 16.51 -0.96
CA GLY A 364 -12.48 17.51 -0.16
C GLY A 364 -11.06 17.72 -0.61
N ASN A 365 -10.42 18.76 -0.08
CA ASN A 365 -9.05 19.11 -0.41
C ASN A 365 -8.26 19.41 0.86
N ILE A 366 -7.06 18.82 0.96
CA ILE A 366 -6.18 19.02 2.13
C ILE A 366 -5.70 20.47 2.25
N MET A 367 -5.59 21.16 1.11
CA MET A 367 -5.15 22.57 1.13
C MET A 367 -6.18 23.48 1.77
N ASP A 368 -7.47 23.19 1.60
CA ASP A 368 -8.54 23.94 2.28
C ASP A 368 -8.48 23.75 3.79
N ILE A 369 -8.13 22.52 4.26
CA ILE A 369 -7.92 22.23 5.69
C ILE A 369 -6.70 23.01 6.22
N ILE A 370 -5.57 22.94 5.52
CA ILE A 370 -4.32 23.62 5.91
C ILE A 370 -4.53 25.15 5.97
N ASN A 371 -5.26 25.73 5.03
CA ASN A 371 -5.53 27.16 4.96
C ASN A 371 -6.64 27.63 5.93
N GLY A 372 -7.41 26.71 6.52
CA GLY A 372 -8.55 27.03 7.38
C GLY A 372 -9.82 27.41 6.63
N ASP A 373 -9.90 27.06 5.35
CA ASP A 373 -11.05 27.35 4.46
C ASP A 373 -12.05 26.18 4.42
N SER A 374 -11.72 25.03 5.06
CA SER A 374 -12.55 23.83 5.10
C SER A 374 -13.60 23.88 6.22
N GLU A 375 -14.75 23.22 6.00
CA GLU A 375 -15.70 22.91 7.07
C GLU A 375 -15.14 21.88 8.08
N TYR A 376 -14.11 21.12 7.70
CA TYR A 376 -13.42 20.15 8.56
C TYR A 376 -12.22 20.78 9.24
N SER A 377 -12.10 20.55 10.56
CA SER A 377 -11.04 21.13 11.38
C SER A 377 -9.68 20.47 11.22
N SER A 378 -9.63 19.27 10.64
CA SER A 378 -8.42 18.45 10.41
C SER A 378 -8.70 17.39 9.35
N LEU A 379 -7.64 16.74 8.89
CA LEU A 379 -7.74 15.57 7.99
C LEU A 379 -8.47 14.40 8.68
N ASP A 380 -8.24 14.18 9.96
CA ASP A 380 -8.96 13.16 10.75
C ASP A 380 -10.48 13.49 10.77
N ASP A 381 -10.85 14.73 11.06
CA ASP A 381 -12.23 15.17 11.06
C ASP A 381 -12.92 14.92 9.71
N LEU A 382 -12.25 15.22 8.59
CA LEU A 382 -12.74 14.90 7.25
C LEU A 382 -12.94 13.39 7.09
N VAL A 383 -11.95 12.58 7.39
CA VAL A 383 -12.05 11.10 7.23
C VAL A 383 -13.17 10.51 8.10
N GLN A 384 -13.38 11.03 9.30
CA GLN A 384 -14.46 10.58 10.19
C GLN A 384 -15.85 10.99 9.66
N ASN A 385 -16.02 12.24 9.25
CA ASN A 385 -17.31 12.90 9.12
C ASN A 385 -17.77 13.16 7.69
N ASN A 386 -16.88 13.21 6.69
CA ASN A 386 -17.26 13.44 5.31
C ASN A 386 -18.26 12.39 4.81
N PRO A 387 -19.38 12.80 4.17
CA PRO A 387 -20.46 11.90 3.71
C PRO A 387 -19.97 10.78 2.77
N VAL A 388 -18.99 11.07 1.90
CA VAL A 388 -18.44 10.07 0.96
C VAL A 388 -17.67 8.98 1.71
N PHE A 389 -16.82 9.34 2.66
CA PHE A 389 -16.11 8.39 3.50
C PHE A 389 -17.07 7.54 4.35
N ARG A 390 -18.08 8.16 4.94
CA ARG A 390 -19.11 7.47 5.74
C ARG A 390 -19.94 6.50 4.90
N GLN A 391 -20.37 6.93 3.71
CA GLN A 391 -21.13 6.06 2.80
C GLN A 391 -20.25 4.90 2.30
N TYR A 392 -18.98 5.18 1.97
CA TYR A 392 -18.02 4.12 1.56
C TYR A 392 -17.93 3.02 2.63
N ARG A 393 -17.74 3.40 3.89
CA ARG A 393 -17.72 2.46 5.04
C ARG A 393 -19.07 1.77 5.29
N THR A 394 -20.19 2.47 5.04
CA THR A 394 -21.52 1.90 5.15
C THR A 394 -21.74 0.79 4.13
N GLU A 395 -21.33 0.99 2.89
CA GLU A 395 -21.40 -0.05 1.85
C GLU A 395 -20.46 -1.23 2.18
N GLN A 396 -19.24 -0.97 2.64
CA GLN A 396 -18.30 -2.03 3.05
C GLN A 396 -18.88 -2.93 4.16
N LYS A 397 -19.62 -2.38 5.13
CA LYS A 397 -20.25 -3.16 6.22
C LYS A 397 -21.32 -4.12 5.73
N LYS A 398 -21.95 -3.87 4.58
CA LYS A 398 -22.95 -4.76 3.97
C LYS A 398 -22.31 -5.97 3.30
N ILE A 399 -21.03 -5.85 2.86
CA ILE A 399 -20.29 -6.90 2.17
C ILE A 399 -19.74 -7.89 3.20
N LYS A 400 -20.27 -9.11 3.20
CA LYS A 400 -19.83 -10.19 4.07
C LYS A 400 -18.80 -11.12 3.42
N ASP A 401 -18.83 -11.19 2.09
CA ASP A 401 -17.89 -12.01 1.31
C ASP A 401 -16.51 -11.35 1.25
N ARG A 402 -15.59 -11.87 2.04
CA ARG A 402 -14.20 -11.39 2.13
C ARG A 402 -13.36 -11.72 0.90
N ALA A 403 -13.79 -12.66 0.07
CA ALA A 403 -13.12 -12.97 -1.19
C ALA A 403 -13.50 -11.98 -2.31
N ARG A 404 -14.53 -11.17 -2.10
CA ARG A 404 -15.02 -10.11 -3.00
C ARG A 404 -15.19 -8.79 -2.24
N PRO A 405 -14.11 -8.17 -1.75
CA PRO A 405 -14.23 -7.05 -0.83
C PRO A 405 -14.44 -5.69 -1.52
N CYS A 406 -14.11 -5.56 -2.80
CA CYS A 406 -13.91 -4.28 -3.46
C CYS A 406 -15.24 -3.67 -3.96
N LEU A 407 -15.49 -2.41 -3.58
CA LEU A 407 -16.65 -1.68 -4.08
C LEU A 407 -16.55 -1.36 -5.58
N LEU A 408 -15.33 -1.28 -6.12
CA LEU A 408 -15.13 -0.84 -7.50
C LEU A 408 -15.37 -1.96 -8.52
N ILE A 409 -14.87 -3.16 -8.24
CA ILE A 409 -14.88 -4.28 -9.22
C ILE A 409 -15.56 -5.55 -8.72
N ASP A 410 -15.94 -5.65 -7.45
CA ASP A 410 -16.67 -6.79 -6.92
C ASP A 410 -18.14 -6.44 -6.61
N HIS A 411 -18.41 -5.15 -6.31
CA HIS A 411 -19.72 -4.61 -5.99
C HIS A 411 -19.90 -3.22 -6.62
N PRO A 412 -19.82 -3.08 -7.95
CA PRO A 412 -19.82 -1.77 -8.62
C PRO A 412 -21.09 -0.96 -8.39
N GLU A 413 -22.23 -1.60 -8.12
CA GLU A 413 -23.46 -0.96 -7.72
C GLU A 413 -23.34 -0.23 -6.37
N ALA A 414 -22.54 -0.75 -5.45
CA ALA A 414 -22.26 -0.08 -4.17
C ALA A 414 -21.41 1.18 -4.36
N PHE A 415 -20.41 1.12 -5.25
CA PHE A 415 -19.62 2.29 -5.61
C PHE A 415 -20.48 3.38 -6.29
N ARG A 416 -21.39 3.01 -7.20
CA ARG A 416 -22.29 3.98 -7.86
C ARG A 416 -23.16 4.74 -6.86
N ARG A 417 -23.64 4.08 -5.78
CA ARG A 417 -24.35 4.78 -4.69
C ARG A 417 -23.48 5.80 -3.97
N VAL A 418 -22.18 5.54 -3.85
CA VAL A 418 -21.23 6.52 -3.30
C VAL A 418 -21.03 7.68 -4.27
N ALA A 419 -20.83 7.38 -5.56
CA ALA A 419 -20.56 8.39 -6.59
C ALA A 419 -21.74 9.34 -6.86
N GLN A 420 -22.95 8.97 -6.44
CA GLN A 420 -24.16 9.80 -6.55
C GLN A 420 -24.34 10.82 -5.43
N LEU A 421 -23.48 10.84 -4.40
CA LEU A 421 -23.58 11.82 -3.33
C LEU A 421 -23.18 13.22 -3.81
N ASP A 422 -23.90 14.26 -3.37
CA ASP A 422 -23.60 15.66 -3.72
C ASP A 422 -22.19 16.09 -3.30
N ALA A 423 -21.67 15.51 -2.22
CA ALA A 423 -20.31 15.76 -1.73
C ALA A 423 -19.22 15.06 -2.58
N CYS A 424 -19.61 14.28 -3.58
CA CYS A 424 -18.70 13.50 -4.43
C CYS A 424 -18.36 14.27 -5.69
N GLN A 425 -17.08 14.48 -5.97
CA GLN A 425 -16.60 15.13 -7.17
C GLN A 425 -15.82 14.15 -8.05
N PRO A 426 -15.90 14.23 -9.38
CA PRO A 426 -15.02 13.45 -10.25
C PRO A 426 -13.55 13.76 -9.97
N ALA A 427 -12.75 12.73 -9.75
CA ALA A 427 -11.29 12.90 -9.65
C ALA A 427 -10.65 13.01 -11.04
N LYS A 428 -9.39 13.47 -11.12
CA LYS A 428 -8.64 13.62 -12.38
C LYS A 428 -8.55 12.35 -13.24
N ASN A 429 -8.67 11.20 -12.61
CA ASN A 429 -8.58 9.88 -13.25
C ASN A 429 -9.97 9.27 -13.57
N MET A 430 -11.06 10.00 -13.37
CA MET A 430 -12.39 9.55 -13.80
C MET A 430 -12.39 9.32 -15.31
N ALA A 431 -12.81 8.13 -15.71
CA ALA A 431 -13.03 7.78 -17.11
C ALA A 431 -14.49 8.02 -17.52
N PRO A 432 -14.74 8.59 -18.71
CA PRO A 432 -16.10 8.65 -19.24
C PRO A 432 -16.74 7.25 -19.30
N GLY A 433 -17.97 7.12 -18.91
CA GLY A 433 -18.70 5.84 -18.89
C GLY A 433 -18.32 4.89 -17.75
N TYR A 434 -17.56 5.35 -16.73
CA TYR A 434 -17.21 4.50 -15.57
C TYR A 434 -18.40 4.28 -14.63
N VAL A 435 -19.31 5.22 -14.55
CA VAL A 435 -20.47 5.14 -13.64
C VAL A 435 -21.70 4.57 -14.37
N ASP A 436 -21.93 4.97 -15.61
CA ASP A 436 -23.19 4.77 -16.34
C ASP A 436 -23.01 4.48 -17.85
N GLY A 437 -21.87 3.94 -18.29
CA GLY A 437 -21.59 3.65 -19.71
C GLY A 437 -20.89 2.33 -19.93
N GLU A 438 -20.22 2.18 -21.07
CA GLU A 438 -19.58 0.93 -21.53
C GLU A 438 -18.57 0.37 -20.51
N ILE A 439 -17.85 1.24 -19.79
CA ILE A 439 -16.92 0.78 -18.75
C ILE A 439 -17.71 0.19 -17.57
N ALA A 440 -18.82 0.82 -17.18
CA ALA A 440 -19.68 0.32 -16.11
C ALA A 440 -20.23 -1.07 -16.44
N GLU A 441 -20.71 -1.29 -17.67
CA GLU A 441 -21.24 -2.57 -18.16
C GLU A 441 -20.14 -3.65 -18.14
N ALA A 442 -18.93 -3.33 -18.62
CA ALA A 442 -17.81 -4.27 -18.62
C ALA A 442 -17.37 -4.65 -17.18
N VAL A 443 -17.37 -3.68 -16.25
CA VAL A 443 -17.05 -3.95 -14.84
C VAL A 443 -18.14 -4.80 -14.18
N ASP A 444 -19.41 -4.56 -14.47
CA ASP A 444 -20.53 -5.38 -13.98
C ASP A 444 -20.42 -6.83 -14.45
N GLN A 445 -20.09 -7.04 -15.72
CA GLN A 445 -19.86 -8.38 -16.26
C GLN A 445 -18.72 -9.11 -15.53
N ILE A 446 -17.58 -8.45 -15.34
CA ILE A 446 -16.42 -9.03 -14.65
C ILE A 446 -16.76 -9.34 -13.18
N ALA A 447 -17.50 -8.46 -12.50
CA ALA A 447 -17.95 -8.68 -11.13
C ALA A 447 -18.86 -9.91 -11.02
N GLU A 448 -19.78 -10.09 -11.97
CA GLU A 448 -20.69 -11.23 -12.01
C GLU A 448 -19.95 -12.55 -12.34
N GLU A 449 -18.99 -12.54 -13.25
CA GLU A 449 -18.15 -13.69 -13.55
C GLU A 449 -17.33 -14.11 -12.33
N TRP A 450 -16.74 -13.14 -11.63
CA TRP A 450 -15.99 -13.42 -10.42
C TRP A 450 -16.88 -13.94 -9.29
N ARG A 451 -18.09 -13.42 -9.14
CA ARG A 451 -19.09 -13.90 -8.18
C ARG A 451 -19.41 -15.39 -8.37
N LYS A 452 -19.44 -15.88 -9.63
CA LYS A 452 -19.66 -17.29 -9.95
C LYS A 452 -18.44 -18.17 -9.72
N THR A 453 -17.24 -17.60 -9.82
CA THR A 453 -15.97 -18.33 -9.70
C THR A 453 -15.55 -18.52 -8.24
N VAL A 454 -15.76 -17.53 -7.38
CA VAL A 454 -15.30 -17.55 -5.99
C VAL A 454 -15.75 -18.77 -5.16
N PRO A 455 -17.02 -19.22 -5.25
CA PRO A 455 -17.48 -20.40 -4.48
C PRO A 455 -16.78 -21.71 -4.85
N GLN A 456 -16.10 -21.75 -6.00
CA GLN A 456 -15.35 -22.93 -6.49
C GLN A 456 -13.89 -22.91 -6.03
N LEU A 457 -13.46 -21.85 -5.33
CA LEU A 457 -12.10 -21.73 -4.83
C LEU A 457 -11.99 -22.37 -3.45
N GLU A 458 -10.91 -23.11 -3.25
CA GLU A 458 -10.59 -23.65 -1.94
C GLU A 458 -10.39 -22.52 -0.90
N PRO A 459 -10.85 -22.73 0.34
CA PRO A 459 -10.57 -21.80 1.44
C PRO A 459 -9.05 -21.67 1.64
N ILE A 460 -8.59 -20.45 1.91
CA ILE A 460 -7.17 -20.21 2.17
C ILE A 460 -6.86 -20.67 3.60
N GLY A 461 -5.90 -21.58 3.76
CA GLY A 461 -5.41 -22.01 5.08
C GLY A 461 -6.26 -23.06 5.79
N ALA A 462 -7.11 -23.81 5.08
CA ALA A 462 -7.92 -24.88 5.69
C ALA A 462 -7.12 -26.16 6.02
N ASP A 463 -5.96 -26.40 5.40
CA ASP A 463 -5.33 -27.73 5.39
C ASP A 463 -4.00 -27.87 6.16
N SER A 464 -3.64 -26.93 7.05
CA SER A 464 -2.36 -27.05 7.79
C SER A 464 -2.46 -27.37 9.28
N GLU A 465 -3.63 -27.66 9.83
CA GLU A 465 -3.80 -28.03 11.24
C GLU A 465 -4.17 -29.51 11.50
N GLU A 466 -4.14 -30.40 10.48
CA GLU A 466 -4.17 -31.85 10.72
C GLU A 466 -2.78 -32.46 10.50
N GLY A 467 -1.86 -32.23 11.43
CA GLY A 467 -0.57 -32.90 11.43
C GLY A 467 0.49 -32.21 12.26
N GLU A 468 0.33 -32.19 13.58
CA GLU A 468 1.33 -32.51 14.62
C GLU A 468 0.71 -32.40 16.02
#